data_4a8c6cd0d74834470f4ad897eaf39dea
#
_entry.id   4a8c6cd0d74834470f4ad897eaf39dea
#
_cell.length_a   1.000
_cell.length_b   1.000
_cell.length_c   1.000
_cell.angle_alpha   90.00
_cell.angle_beta   90.00
_cell.angle_gamma   90.00
#
_symmetry.space_group_name_H-M   'P 1'
#
loop_
_entity.id
_entity.type
_entity.pdbx_description
1 polymer ?
#
loop_
_entity_poly.entity_id
_entity_poly.type
_entity_poly.pdbx_seq_one_letter_code
_entity_poly.pdbx_strand_id
1 'polypeptide(L)'
;MSAATALVRSLKAEVRKTVGLPGAWLGAALAIVLPLLIEYYTDHDLAARLAAGDPDAPARLGDVGVIGLYVGTTGIVVLAVSVVVSEYASDPRTSGASGAPRQVATTMLVQPRRGASVAAKLLVVLGAATMLLATAWAGTFALCRHLLGSSVPFEP
;
A
#
# COMPACT_ATOMS: atom_id res chain seq x y z
N MET A 1 -5.28 6.27 -33.26
CA MET A 1 -4.84 5.51 -32.07
C MET A 1 -6.05 5.09 -31.25
N SER A 2 -6.18 3.80 -30.95
CA SER A 2 -7.31 3.30 -30.14
C SER A 2 -7.21 3.83 -28.70
N ALA A 3 -8.36 3.95 -28.03
CA ALA A 3 -8.40 4.36 -26.61
C ALA A 3 -7.58 3.40 -25.71
N ALA A 4 -7.59 2.11 -26.05
CA ALA A 4 -6.83 1.09 -25.34
C ALA A 4 -5.30 1.33 -25.43
N THR A 5 -4.78 1.68 -26.60
CA THR A 5 -3.35 1.96 -26.77
C THR A 5 -2.91 3.19 -25.97
N ALA A 6 -3.76 4.21 -25.89
CA ALA A 6 -3.49 5.40 -25.08
C ALA A 6 -3.47 5.07 -23.60
N LEU A 7 -4.41 4.27 -23.10
CA LEU A 7 -4.47 3.84 -21.71
C LEU A 7 -3.24 3.02 -21.31
N VAL A 8 -2.83 2.06 -22.12
CA VAL A 8 -1.64 1.22 -21.86
C VAL A 8 -0.37 2.07 -21.76
N ARG A 9 -0.21 3.06 -22.65
CA ARG A 9 0.95 3.98 -22.58
C ARG A 9 0.91 4.83 -21.31
N SER A 10 -0.25 5.38 -20.95
CA SER A 10 -0.42 6.14 -19.71
C SER A 10 -0.14 5.27 -18.47
N LEU A 11 -0.64 4.03 -18.45
CA LEU A 11 -0.40 3.09 -17.36
C LEU A 11 1.10 2.81 -17.16
N LYS A 12 1.81 2.52 -18.26
CA LYS A 12 3.26 2.27 -18.21
C LYS A 12 4.04 3.48 -17.70
N ALA A 13 3.64 4.69 -18.09
CA ALA A 13 4.26 5.92 -17.63
C ALA A 13 4.01 6.14 -16.12
N GLU A 14 2.77 5.93 -15.65
CA GLU A 14 2.42 6.07 -14.24
C GLU A 14 3.11 5.04 -13.35
N VAL A 15 3.21 3.77 -13.78
CA VAL A 15 3.98 2.74 -13.06
C VAL A 15 5.44 3.16 -12.91
N ARG A 16 6.09 3.60 -14.01
CA ARG A 16 7.49 4.05 -13.96
C ARG A 16 7.68 5.23 -13.01
N LYS A 17 6.74 6.18 -13.02
CA LYS A 17 6.75 7.33 -12.13
C LYS A 17 6.61 6.88 -10.68
N THR A 18 5.63 6.05 -10.36
CA THR A 18 5.38 5.55 -9.01
C THR A 18 6.58 4.80 -8.44
N VAL A 19 7.21 3.92 -9.22
CA VAL A 19 8.41 3.18 -8.80
C VAL A 19 9.61 4.13 -8.57
N GLY A 20 9.67 5.25 -9.25
CA GLY A 20 10.72 6.28 -9.05
C GLY A 20 10.49 7.18 -7.83
N LEU A 21 9.35 7.11 -7.14
CA LEU A 21 9.04 7.98 -6.01
C LEU A 21 9.51 7.38 -4.68
N PRO A 22 10.39 8.05 -3.93
CA PRO A 22 10.81 7.59 -2.60
C PRO A 22 9.65 7.43 -1.62
N GLY A 23 8.65 8.34 -1.67
CA GLY A 23 7.45 8.26 -0.84
C GLY A 23 6.58 7.03 -1.13
N ALA A 24 6.56 6.54 -2.36
CA ALA A 24 5.85 5.31 -2.70
C ALA A 24 6.51 4.08 -2.06
N TRP A 25 7.84 4.03 -2.04
CA TRP A 25 8.60 2.97 -1.35
C TRP A 25 8.41 3.01 0.16
N LEU A 26 8.40 4.21 0.75
CA LEU A 26 8.11 4.38 2.18
C LEU A 26 6.69 3.86 2.49
N GLY A 27 5.69 4.26 1.70
CA GLY A 27 4.33 3.76 1.86
C GLY A 27 4.23 2.24 1.72
N ALA A 28 4.90 1.66 0.73
CA ALA A 28 4.95 0.21 0.53
C ALA A 28 5.63 -0.52 1.69
N ALA A 29 6.75 0.02 2.19
CA ALA A 29 7.44 -0.54 3.36
C ALA A 29 6.54 -0.49 4.61
N LEU A 30 5.88 0.63 4.88
CA LEU A 30 4.94 0.75 6.00
C LEU A 30 3.76 -0.21 5.86
N ALA A 31 3.22 -0.39 4.65
CA ALA A 31 2.09 -1.29 4.41
C ALA A 31 2.41 -2.77 4.65
N ILE A 32 3.68 -3.17 4.61
CA ILE A 32 4.12 -4.54 4.85
C ILE A 32 4.72 -4.70 6.25
N VAL A 33 5.64 -3.81 6.64
CA VAL A 33 6.41 -3.97 7.88
C VAL A 33 5.55 -3.74 9.12
N LEU A 34 4.66 -2.72 9.11
CA LEU A 34 3.83 -2.45 10.28
C LEU A 34 2.86 -3.60 10.61
N PRO A 35 2.11 -4.18 9.65
CA PRO A 35 1.30 -5.36 9.91
C PRO A 35 2.10 -6.50 10.53
N LEU A 36 3.23 -6.84 9.93
CA LEU A 36 4.06 -7.95 10.39
C LEU A 36 4.61 -7.72 11.80
N LEU A 37 5.04 -6.49 12.12
CA LEU A 37 5.52 -6.15 13.46
C LEU A 37 4.42 -6.26 14.51
N ILE A 38 3.24 -5.72 14.23
CA ILE A 38 2.13 -5.74 15.17
C ILE A 38 1.66 -7.17 15.41
N GLU A 39 1.50 -7.96 14.34
CA GLU A 39 1.12 -9.36 14.46
C GLU A 39 2.19 -10.15 15.22
N TYR A 40 3.47 -9.92 14.95
CA TYR A 40 4.54 -10.61 15.67
C TYR A 40 4.42 -10.42 17.20
N TYR A 41 4.20 -9.18 17.65
CA TYR A 41 4.07 -8.91 19.08
C TYR A 41 2.74 -9.42 19.65
N THR A 42 1.65 -9.29 18.90
CA THR A 42 0.32 -9.74 19.33
C THR A 42 0.25 -11.26 19.44
N ASP A 43 0.74 -11.95 18.42
CA ASP A 43 0.73 -13.42 18.37
C ASP A 43 1.69 -14.03 19.37
N HIS A 44 2.84 -13.39 19.62
CA HIS A 44 3.80 -13.83 20.63
C HIS A 44 3.21 -13.72 22.04
N ASP A 45 2.52 -12.59 22.38
CA ASP A 45 1.81 -12.42 23.64
C ASP A 45 0.68 -13.44 23.78
N LEU A 46 -0.09 -13.65 22.71
CA LEU A 46 -1.18 -14.64 22.69
C LEU A 46 -0.67 -16.07 22.90
N ALA A 47 0.41 -16.44 22.23
CA ALA A 47 1.05 -17.76 22.40
C ALA A 47 1.50 -17.98 23.85
N ALA A 48 2.08 -16.95 24.48
CA ALA A 48 2.49 -17.01 25.89
C ALA A 48 1.30 -17.18 26.83
N ARG A 49 0.19 -16.48 26.60
CA ARG A 49 -1.06 -16.61 27.38
C ARG A 49 -1.72 -17.99 27.22
N LEU A 50 -1.75 -18.52 26.00
CA LEU A 50 -2.26 -19.86 25.74
C LEU A 50 -1.42 -20.92 26.51
N ALA A 51 -0.10 -20.76 26.48
CA ALA A 51 0.81 -21.66 27.23
C ALA A 51 0.64 -21.54 28.75
N ALA A 52 0.26 -20.37 29.26
CA ALA A 52 -0.03 -20.14 30.68
C ALA A 52 -1.43 -20.64 31.09
N GLY A 53 -2.28 -21.09 30.16
CA GLY A 53 -3.62 -21.56 30.45
C GLY A 53 -4.61 -20.45 30.77
N ASP A 54 -4.39 -19.24 30.25
CA ASP A 54 -5.30 -18.08 30.43
C ASP A 54 -6.67 -18.41 29.81
N PRO A 55 -7.77 -18.40 30.59
CA PRO A 55 -9.10 -18.77 30.10
C PRO A 55 -9.66 -17.81 29.05
N ASP A 56 -9.16 -16.58 28.98
CA ASP A 56 -9.62 -15.55 28.05
C ASP A 56 -8.81 -15.56 26.72
N ALA A 57 -7.69 -16.27 26.67
CA ALA A 57 -6.83 -16.31 25.48
C ALA A 57 -7.53 -16.88 24.25
N PRO A 58 -8.35 -17.96 24.30
CA PRO A 58 -9.03 -18.50 23.13
C PRO A 58 -9.99 -17.52 22.45
N ALA A 59 -10.61 -16.59 23.21
CA ALA A 59 -11.54 -15.60 22.67
C ALA A 59 -10.84 -14.59 21.73
N ARG A 60 -9.52 -14.42 21.84
CA ARG A 60 -8.73 -13.50 21.02
C ARG A 60 -8.25 -14.11 19.70
N LEU A 61 -8.42 -15.42 19.52
CA LEU A 61 -8.02 -16.10 18.29
C LEU A 61 -8.75 -15.58 17.04
N GLY A 62 -9.96 -15.02 17.21
CA GLY A 62 -10.73 -14.41 16.11
C GLY A 62 -10.16 -13.09 15.59
N ASP A 63 -9.32 -12.40 16.38
CA ASP A 63 -8.77 -11.10 16.03
C ASP A 63 -7.38 -11.21 15.37
N VAL A 64 -6.84 -12.42 15.35
CA VAL A 64 -5.51 -12.70 14.78
C VAL A 64 -5.49 -12.40 13.28
N GLY A 65 -4.46 -11.66 12.85
CA GLY A 65 -4.28 -11.25 11.46
C GLY A 65 -5.06 -9.99 11.05
N VAL A 66 -6.04 -9.55 11.83
CA VAL A 66 -6.91 -8.42 11.45
C VAL A 66 -6.31 -7.08 11.87
N ILE A 67 -5.74 -7.00 13.08
CA ILE A 67 -5.24 -5.74 13.65
C ILE A 67 -4.06 -5.20 12.83
N GLY A 68 -3.13 -6.07 12.47
CA GLY A 68 -1.97 -5.70 11.65
C GLY A 68 -2.38 -5.18 10.28
N LEU A 69 -3.32 -5.85 9.61
CA LEU A 69 -3.83 -5.42 8.30
C LEU A 69 -4.48 -4.04 8.37
N TYR A 70 -5.24 -3.77 9.43
CA TYR A 70 -5.86 -2.46 9.63
C TYR A 70 -4.81 -1.34 9.70
N VAL A 71 -3.71 -1.56 10.43
CA VAL A 71 -2.61 -0.58 10.52
C VAL A 71 -1.85 -0.46 9.20
N GLY A 72 -1.72 -1.55 8.44
CA GLY A 72 -1.11 -1.57 7.11
C GLY A 72 -1.79 -0.64 6.10
N THR A 73 -3.08 -0.34 6.27
CA THR A 73 -3.79 0.63 5.42
C THR A 73 -3.17 2.02 5.47
N THR A 74 -2.53 2.40 6.59
CA THR A 74 -1.78 3.66 6.71
C THR A 74 -0.67 3.77 5.66
N GLY A 75 0.07 2.69 5.41
CA GLY A 75 1.09 2.65 4.38
C GLY A 75 0.52 2.86 2.97
N ILE A 76 -0.66 2.29 2.70
CA ILE A 76 -1.37 2.49 1.42
C ILE A 76 -1.80 3.95 1.26
N VAL A 77 -2.27 4.60 2.32
CA VAL A 77 -2.61 6.03 2.29
C VAL A 77 -1.36 6.88 1.99
N VAL A 78 -0.23 6.60 2.64
CA VAL A 78 1.05 7.28 2.37
C VAL A 78 1.46 7.10 0.92
N LEU A 79 1.36 5.89 0.36
CA LEU A 79 1.64 5.63 -1.04
C LEU A 79 0.72 6.45 -1.96
N ALA A 80 -0.59 6.39 -1.74
CA ALA A 80 -1.58 7.10 -2.56
C ALA A 80 -1.35 8.62 -2.53
N VAL A 81 -1.13 9.19 -1.35
CA VAL A 81 -0.83 10.62 -1.18
C VAL A 81 0.48 10.97 -1.90
N SER A 82 1.53 10.16 -1.77
CA SER A 82 2.82 10.40 -2.44
C SER A 82 2.68 10.43 -3.95
N VAL A 83 1.87 9.52 -4.54
CA VAL A 83 1.60 9.49 -5.97
C VAL A 83 0.86 10.76 -6.42
N VAL A 84 -0.15 11.21 -5.66
CA VAL A 84 -0.92 12.41 -5.99
C VAL A 84 -0.06 13.67 -5.82
N VAL A 85 0.59 13.84 -4.67
CA VAL A 85 1.38 15.03 -4.35
C VAL A 85 2.57 15.20 -5.29
N SER A 86 3.13 14.11 -5.82
CA SER A 86 4.23 14.17 -6.78
C SER A 86 3.92 14.98 -8.04
N GLU A 87 2.65 15.20 -8.36
CA GLU A 87 2.25 16.03 -9.50
C GLU A 87 2.28 17.53 -9.21
N TYR A 88 2.14 17.87 -7.92
CA TYR A 88 2.13 19.25 -7.45
C TYR A 88 3.51 19.69 -6.92
N ALA A 89 4.43 18.73 -6.74
CA ALA A 89 5.79 19.03 -6.33
C ALA A 89 6.52 19.74 -7.47
N SER A 90 6.89 21.00 -7.25
CA SER A 90 7.73 21.77 -8.17
C SER A 90 9.12 21.16 -8.17
N ASP A 91 9.70 20.86 -9.34
CA ASP A 91 11.09 20.46 -9.45
C ASP A 91 11.99 21.65 -9.02
N PRO A 92 12.74 21.54 -7.92
CA PRO A 92 13.60 22.64 -7.45
C PRO A 92 14.67 23.03 -8.46
N ARG A 93 14.99 22.17 -9.42
CA ARG A 93 15.98 22.44 -10.48
C ARG A 93 15.46 23.33 -11.61
N THR A 94 14.12 23.49 -11.72
CA THR A 94 13.48 24.33 -12.72
C THR A 94 12.90 25.61 -12.15
N SER A 95 13.11 25.88 -10.85
CA SER A 95 12.64 27.08 -10.14
C SER A 95 13.47 28.33 -10.49
N GLY A 96 13.56 28.65 -11.78
CA GLY A 96 13.84 30.01 -12.22
C GLY A 96 12.59 30.85 -12.08
N ALA A 97 12.65 31.90 -11.31
CA ALA A 97 11.82 33.12 -11.11
C ALA A 97 10.31 33.16 -11.46
N SER A 98 9.68 32.10 -11.92
CA SER A 98 8.23 32.02 -12.21
C SER A 98 7.69 30.65 -11.75
N GLY A 99 7.59 30.54 -10.42
CA GLY A 99 7.17 29.32 -9.71
C GLY A 99 5.70 28.95 -9.85
N ALA A 100 5.22 28.77 -11.06
CA ALA A 100 3.91 28.19 -11.28
C ALA A 100 4.02 26.65 -11.40
N PRO A 101 3.02 25.90 -10.99
CA PRO A 101 2.98 24.43 -11.06
C PRO A 101 2.93 23.99 -12.53
N ARG A 102 4.09 24.01 -13.21
CA ARG A 102 4.21 23.77 -14.65
C ARG A 102 3.86 22.34 -15.05
N GLN A 103 4.09 21.36 -14.19
CA GLN A 103 3.77 19.97 -14.55
C GLN A 103 2.27 19.74 -14.76
N VAL A 104 1.42 20.28 -13.90
CA VAL A 104 -0.04 20.18 -14.07
C VAL A 104 -0.48 20.94 -15.31
N ALA A 105 0.06 22.14 -15.52
CA ALA A 105 -0.30 22.97 -16.68
C ALA A 105 0.17 22.34 -18.00
N THR A 106 1.39 21.80 -18.07
CA THR A 106 1.92 21.15 -19.29
C THR A 106 1.21 19.83 -19.58
N THR A 107 0.90 19.03 -18.54
CA THR A 107 0.10 17.79 -18.70
C THR A 107 -1.31 18.12 -19.18
N MET A 108 -1.88 19.21 -18.70
CA MET A 108 -3.23 19.67 -19.12
C MET A 108 -3.29 20.18 -20.57
N LEU A 109 -2.18 20.75 -21.08
CA LEU A 109 -2.10 21.26 -22.44
C LEU A 109 -1.78 20.17 -23.47
N VAL A 110 -0.97 19.17 -23.09
CA VAL A 110 -0.47 18.15 -24.02
C VAL A 110 -1.40 16.93 -24.12
N GLN A 111 -2.22 16.66 -23.10
CA GLN A 111 -3.13 15.50 -23.12
C GLN A 111 -4.60 15.92 -23.27
N PRO A 112 -5.19 15.84 -24.48
CA PRO A 112 -6.59 16.12 -24.70
C PRO A 112 -7.54 15.11 -24.03
N ARG A 113 -7.02 13.96 -23.54
CA ARG A 113 -7.80 12.89 -22.88
C ARG A 113 -7.49 12.78 -21.39
N ARG A 114 -7.89 13.77 -20.63
CA ARG A 114 -7.72 13.86 -19.17
C ARG A 114 -8.21 12.60 -18.42
N GLY A 115 -9.33 12.01 -18.87
CA GLY A 115 -9.89 10.80 -18.27
C GLY A 115 -8.95 9.57 -18.33
N ALA A 116 -8.18 9.40 -19.39
CA ALA A 116 -7.27 8.27 -19.52
C ALA A 116 -6.08 8.36 -18.52
N SER A 117 -5.57 9.55 -18.25
CA SER A 117 -4.48 9.76 -17.28
C SER A 117 -4.96 9.52 -15.84
N VAL A 118 -6.14 10.06 -15.49
CA VAL A 118 -6.73 9.83 -14.17
C VAL A 118 -7.06 8.34 -13.96
N ALA A 119 -7.66 7.69 -14.97
CA ALA A 119 -7.95 6.26 -14.90
C ALA A 119 -6.67 5.41 -14.75
N ALA A 120 -5.62 5.72 -15.49
CA ALA A 120 -4.34 5.02 -15.37
C ALA A 120 -3.75 5.16 -13.97
N LYS A 121 -3.81 6.36 -13.36
CA LYS A 121 -3.34 6.60 -12.00
C LYS A 121 -4.13 5.81 -10.95
N LEU A 122 -5.46 5.85 -11.04
CA LEU A 122 -6.32 5.06 -10.14
C LEU A 122 -6.01 3.57 -10.25
N LEU A 123 -5.83 3.05 -11.47
CA LEU A 123 -5.48 1.65 -11.68
C LEU A 123 -4.12 1.28 -11.09
N VAL A 124 -3.11 2.16 -11.19
CA VAL A 124 -1.79 1.92 -10.58
C VAL A 124 -1.90 1.89 -9.06
N VAL A 125 -2.59 2.87 -8.45
CA VAL A 125 -2.75 2.94 -6.99
C VAL A 125 -3.56 1.75 -6.48
N LEU A 126 -4.69 1.41 -7.12
CA LEU A 126 -5.50 0.25 -6.75
C LEU A 126 -4.72 -1.07 -6.91
N GLY A 127 -4.02 -1.24 -8.03
CA GLY A 127 -3.19 -2.43 -8.25
C GLY A 127 -2.09 -2.58 -7.20
N ALA A 128 -1.38 -1.48 -6.90
CA ALA A 128 -0.36 -1.47 -5.85
C ALA A 128 -0.96 -1.76 -4.47
N ALA A 129 -2.09 -1.13 -4.12
CA ALA A 129 -2.78 -1.36 -2.86
C ALA A 129 -3.22 -2.83 -2.70
N THR A 130 -3.81 -3.41 -3.75
CA THR A 130 -4.23 -4.82 -3.74
C THR A 130 -3.04 -5.76 -3.56
N MET A 131 -1.94 -5.53 -4.28
CA MET A 131 -0.72 -6.35 -4.14
C MET A 131 -0.10 -6.23 -2.75
N LEU A 132 -0.02 -5.02 -2.19
CA LEU A 132 0.52 -4.78 -0.86
C LEU A 132 -0.34 -5.43 0.23
N LEU A 133 -1.66 -5.29 0.15
CA LEU A 133 -2.59 -5.94 1.08
C LEU A 133 -2.50 -7.46 0.99
N ALA A 134 -2.48 -8.02 -0.21
CA ALA A 134 -2.35 -9.47 -0.39
C ALA A 134 -1.01 -9.99 0.17
N THR A 135 0.08 -9.25 -0.03
CA THR A 135 1.40 -9.61 0.50
C THR A 135 1.43 -9.50 2.03
N ALA A 136 0.89 -8.42 2.59
CA ALA A 136 0.78 -8.25 4.03
C ALA A 136 -0.07 -9.36 4.66
N TRP A 137 -1.23 -9.66 4.08
CA TRP A 137 -2.11 -10.72 4.55
C TRP A 137 -1.45 -12.10 4.49
N ALA A 138 -0.77 -12.44 3.39
CA ALA A 138 -0.04 -13.69 3.29
C ALA A 138 1.09 -13.78 4.33
N GLY A 139 1.78 -12.67 4.58
CA GLY A 139 2.85 -12.58 5.58
C GLY A 139 2.33 -12.74 7.02
N THR A 140 1.25 -12.03 7.39
CA THR A 140 0.64 -12.14 8.71
C THR A 140 0.08 -13.54 8.96
N PHE A 141 -0.57 -14.14 7.95
CA PHE A 141 -1.06 -15.51 8.03
C PHE A 141 0.08 -16.53 8.21
N ALA A 142 1.17 -16.40 7.46
CA ALA A 142 2.34 -17.28 7.60
C ALA A 142 2.98 -17.14 8.99
N LEU A 143 3.08 -15.92 9.50
CA LEU A 143 3.62 -15.63 10.83
C LEU A 143 2.75 -16.23 11.94
N CYS A 144 1.45 -16.05 11.86
CA CYS A 144 0.48 -16.62 12.79
C CYS A 144 0.60 -18.16 12.83
N ARG A 145 0.64 -18.83 11.68
CA ARG A 145 0.84 -20.28 11.61
C ARG A 145 2.18 -20.72 12.22
N HIS A 146 3.20 -19.90 12.08
CA HIS A 146 4.52 -20.21 12.63
C HIS A 146 4.54 -20.10 14.16
N LEU A 147 3.91 -19.07 14.72
CA LEU A 147 3.93 -18.78 16.16
C LEU A 147 2.89 -19.58 16.96
N LEU A 148 1.69 -19.71 16.44
CA LEU A 148 0.56 -20.35 17.14
C LEU A 148 0.37 -21.83 16.75
N GLY A 149 1.01 -22.29 15.67
CA GLY A 149 0.99 -23.69 15.24
C GLY A 149 -0.42 -24.24 15.02
N SER A 150 -0.68 -25.44 15.57
CA SER A 150 -1.99 -26.10 15.47
C SER A 150 -3.04 -25.60 16.46
N SER A 151 -2.70 -24.62 17.28
CA SER A 151 -3.61 -24.08 18.31
C SER A 151 -4.70 -23.18 17.70
N VAL A 152 -4.55 -22.78 16.44
CA VAL A 152 -5.53 -21.96 15.74
C VAL A 152 -6.35 -22.83 14.81
N PRO A 153 -7.65 -23.02 15.07
CA PRO A 153 -8.55 -23.69 14.14
C PRO A 153 -8.81 -22.77 12.94
N PHE A 154 -7.96 -22.83 11.91
CA PHE A 154 -8.33 -22.30 10.61
C PHE A 154 -9.23 -23.32 9.92
N GLU A 155 -10.51 -23.29 10.24
CA GLU A 155 -11.53 -23.89 9.37
C GLU A 155 -11.76 -22.91 8.20
N PRO A 156 -11.62 -23.36 6.94
CA PRO A 156 -11.91 -22.57 5.76
C PRO A 156 -13.39 -22.31 5.58
#